data_b40e449d003abc8d0e2855585378ce23
#
_entry.id   b40e449d003abc8d0e2855585378ce23
#
_cell.length_a   1.000
_cell.length_b   1.000
_cell.length_c   1.000
_cell.angle_alpha   90.00
_cell.angle_beta   90.00
_cell.angle_gamma   90.00
#
_symmetry.space_group_name_H-M   'P 1'
#
loop_
_entity.id
_entity.type
_entity.pdbx_description
1 polymer ?
#
loop_
_entity_poly.entity_id
_entity_poly.type
_entity_poly.pdbx_seq_one_letter_code
_entity_poly.pdbx_strand_id
1 'polypeptide(L)'
;MFFKNLYSIIKMRFIKWKGENMVKVLFVCLGNICRSPMAEFVMKNCVKKRGLESNFLIDSAATSDYNEKYQNRIYPEVKEILKENHIPFTDRVSKQMRKEDYHQFDYILGMDEQNIRDILHIIGSDLEHKVYRLLDFTEKPRDIIDPWYYGNFDATYEDIKYGCEKLLDFVLNSRQ
;
A
#
# COMPACT_ATOMS: atom_id res chain seq x y z
N MET A 1 -46.65 -9.73 15.98
CA MET A 1 -45.83 -10.95 16.14
C MET A 1 -44.80 -10.93 15.03
N PHE A 2 -43.48 -11.10 15.30
CA PHE A 2 -42.30 -11.01 14.43
C PHE A 2 -41.69 -9.61 14.20
N PHE A 3 -41.17 -9.02 15.27
CA PHE A 3 -39.93 -8.23 15.20
C PHE A 3 -38.87 -8.96 16.02
N LYS A 4 -38.20 -9.91 15.40
CA LYS A 4 -36.98 -10.54 15.96
C LYS A 4 -35.92 -10.60 14.87
N ASN A 5 -34.74 -10.10 15.21
CA ASN A 5 -33.46 -10.30 14.56
C ASN A 5 -33.07 -9.43 13.37
N LEU A 6 -32.79 -8.15 13.62
CA LEU A 6 -31.85 -7.38 12.80
C LEU A 6 -30.52 -7.09 13.51
N TYR A 7 -30.27 -7.70 14.69
CA TYR A 7 -29.07 -7.48 15.49
C TYR A 7 -28.00 -8.58 15.42
N SER A 8 -28.15 -9.56 14.49
CA SER A 8 -27.25 -10.73 14.48
C SER A 8 -26.27 -10.80 13.30
N ILE A 9 -26.12 -9.77 12.46
CA ILE A 9 -25.30 -9.87 11.23
C ILE A 9 -24.06 -8.95 11.24
N ILE A 10 -23.87 -8.16 12.27
CA ILE A 10 -22.60 -7.43 12.45
C ILE A 10 -21.84 -8.03 13.63
N LYS A 11 -21.46 -9.28 13.55
CA LYS A 11 -20.27 -9.73 14.22
C LYS A 11 -19.07 -9.19 13.38
N MET A 12 -18.72 -7.92 13.61
CA MET A 12 -17.35 -7.49 13.37
C MET A 12 -16.49 -8.45 14.18
N ARG A 13 -15.86 -9.41 13.48
CA ARG A 13 -14.83 -10.23 14.05
C ARG A 13 -13.70 -9.25 14.40
N PHE A 14 -13.66 -8.79 15.65
CA PHE A 14 -12.46 -8.20 16.19
C PHE A 14 -11.40 -9.29 16.12
N ILE A 15 -10.57 -9.23 15.08
CA ILE A 15 -9.40 -10.08 14.96
C ILE A 15 -8.53 -9.70 16.14
N LYS A 16 -8.40 -10.62 17.10
CA LYS A 16 -7.55 -10.39 18.25
C LYS A 16 -6.11 -10.45 17.74
N TRP A 17 -5.49 -9.28 17.54
CA TRP A 17 -4.10 -9.17 17.16
C TRP A 17 -3.22 -9.88 18.18
N LYS A 18 -2.49 -10.92 17.77
CA LYS A 18 -1.58 -11.69 18.64
C LYS A 18 -0.12 -11.27 18.48
N GLY A 19 0.19 -10.36 17.56
CA GLY A 19 1.54 -9.88 17.32
C GLY A 19 1.94 -8.78 18.31
N GLU A 20 3.04 -8.97 18.99
CA GLU A 20 3.62 -7.92 19.87
C GLU A 20 4.29 -6.80 19.08
N ASN A 21 4.67 -7.04 17.81
CA ASN A 21 5.40 -6.10 16.98
C ASN A 21 4.52 -5.48 15.89
N MET A 22 4.72 -4.18 15.65
CA MET A 22 4.12 -3.42 14.57
C MET A 22 4.55 -3.98 13.20
N VAL A 23 3.61 -4.13 12.24
CA VAL A 23 3.91 -4.47 10.85
C VAL A 23 4.31 -3.21 10.09
N LYS A 24 5.42 -3.26 9.39
CA LYS A 24 5.98 -2.12 8.67
C LYS A 24 5.95 -2.38 7.16
N VAL A 25 5.20 -1.57 6.43
CA VAL A 25 4.95 -1.72 4.98
C VAL A 25 5.43 -0.47 4.24
N LEU A 26 6.28 -0.67 3.22
CA LEU A 26 6.74 0.37 2.31
C LEU A 26 6.23 0.11 0.90
N PHE A 27 5.43 1.03 0.37
CA PHE A 27 5.02 1.00 -1.03
C PHE A 27 6.00 1.79 -1.90
N VAL A 28 6.42 1.22 -3.01
CA VAL A 28 7.44 1.82 -3.88
C VAL A 28 6.97 1.85 -5.34
N CYS A 29 7.15 3.00 -5.99
CA CYS A 29 6.99 3.12 -7.45
C CYS A 29 8.11 4.01 -8.01
N LEU A 30 8.11 4.29 -9.30
CA LEU A 30 9.17 5.09 -9.93
C LEU A 30 9.31 6.48 -9.29
N GLY A 31 8.20 7.22 -9.14
CA GLY A 31 8.24 8.65 -8.82
C GLY A 31 7.67 9.05 -7.46
N ASN A 32 7.00 8.18 -6.72
CA ASN A 32 6.31 8.47 -5.45
C ASN A 32 5.36 9.67 -5.48
N ILE A 33 4.70 9.90 -6.62
CA ILE A 33 3.67 10.94 -6.80
C ILE A 33 2.31 10.38 -7.21
N CYS A 34 2.24 9.15 -7.75
CA CYS A 34 1.00 8.50 -8.20
C CYS A 34 0.74 7.20 -7.45
N ARG A 35 1.25 6.05 -7.93
CA ARG A 35 0.89 4.71 -7.45
C ARG A 35 1.23 4.46 -5.98
N SER A 36 2.47 4.68 -5.56
CA SER A 36 2.89 4.36 -4.20
C SER A 36 2.23 5.23 -3.12
N PRO A 37 2.04 6.56 -3.27
CA PRO A 37 1.27 7.32 -2.29
C PRO A 37 -0.21 6.95 -2.27
N MET A 38 -0.80 6.60 -3.42
CA MET A 38 -2.18 6.07 -3.47
C MET A 38 -2.28 4.79 -2.64
N ALA A 39 -1.35 3.83 -2.83
CA ALA A 39 -1.32 2.58 -2.07
C ALA A 39 -1.11 2.81 -0.56
N GLU A 40 -0.25 3.74 -0.18
CA GLU A 40 -0.04 4.14 1.22
C GLU A 40 -1.35 4.55 1.89
N PHE A 41 -2.10 5.50 1.29
CA PHE A 41 -3.31 6.02 1.92
C PHE A 41 -4.48 5.03 1.84
N VAL A 42 -4.58 4.24 0.77
CA VAL A 42 -5.55 3.15 0.67
C VAL A 42 -5.30 2.12 1.77
N MET A 43 -4.06 1.67 1.97
CA MET A 43 -3.72 0.70 3.02
C MET A 43 -3.95 1.25 4.41
N LYS A 44 -3.59 2.52 4.67
CA LYS A 44 -3.91 3.21 5.94
C LYS A 44 -5.42 3.20 6.22
N ASN A 45 -6.24 3.44 5.20
CA ASN A 45 -7.69 3.38 5.33
C ASN A 45 -8.21 1.94 5.55
N CYS A 46 -7.61 0.93 4.90
CA CYS A 46 -7.96 -0.48 5.12
C CYS A 46 -7.69 -0.90 6.57
N VAL A 47 -6.52 -0.59 7.12
CA VAL A 47 -6.18 -0.93 8.52
C VAL A 47 -7.05 -0.15 9.51
N LYS A 48 -7.39 1.11 9.23
CA LYS A 48 -8.30 1.93 10.03
C LYS A 48 -9.69 1.31 10.11
N LYS A 49 -10.25 0.88 8.98
CA LYS A 49 -11.56 0.19 8.94
C LYS A 49 -11.59 -1.12 9.75
N ARG A 50 -10.42 -1.71 10.02
CA ARG A 50 -10.25 -2.91 10.85
C ARG A 50 -9.89 -2.59 12.32
N GLY A 51 -9.70 -1.30 12.68
CA GLY A 51 -9.27 -0.87 14.02
C GLY A 51 -7.84 -1.30 14.36
N LEU A 52 -6.94 -1.33 13.36
CA LEU A 52 -5.58 -1.85 13.46
C LEU A 52 -4.50 -0.78 13.25
N GLU A 53 -4.83 0.51 13.31
CA GLU A 53 -3.89 1.60 13.02
C GLU A 53 -2.64 1.55 13.91
N SER A 54 -2.78 1.21 15.17
CA SER A 54 -1.66 1.09 16.12
C SER A 54 -0.73 -0.08 15.83
N ASN A 55 -1.13 -1.01 14.96
CA ASN A 55 -0.38 -2.22 14.64
C ASN A 55 0.39 -2.12 13.33
N PHE A 56 0.24 -1.02 12.58
CA PHE A 56 0.87 -0.83 11.28
C PHE A 56 1.62 0.49 11.19
N LEU A 57 2.83 0.44 10.64
CA LEU A 57 3.56 1.57 10.08
C LEU A 57 3.51 1.44 8.56
N ILE A 58 2.88 2.39 7.88
CA ILE A 58 2.69 2.35 6.44
C ILE A 58 3.27 3.62 5.84
N ASP A 59 4.13 3.46 4.85
CA ASP A 59 4.82 4.57 4.19
C ASP A 59 5.00 4.29 2.70
N SER A 60 5.49 5.27 1.93
CA SER A 60 5.82 5.07 0.52
C SER A 60 7.02 5.87 0.07
N ALA A 61 7.70 5.39 -0.97
CA ALA A 61 8.90 5.99 -1.53
C ALA A 61 8.97 5.82 -3.06
N ALA A 62 9.97 6.46 -3.68
CA ALA A 62 10.31 6.35 -5.10
C ALA A 62 11.57 5.52 -5.30
N THR A 63 11.70 4.84 -6.45
CA THR A 63 13.00 4.32 -6.88
C THR A 63 13.89 5.42 -7.47
N SER A 64 13.30 6.46 -8.07
CA SER A 64 14.01 7.61 -8.63
C SER A 64 14.08 8.79 -7.65
N ASP A 65 15.19 9.53 -7.67
CA ASP A 65 15.38 10.77 -6.91
C ASP A 65 14.77 12.01 -7.57
N TYR A 66 14.30 11.89 -8.83
CA TYR A 66 13.85 13.03 -9.63
C TYR A 66 12.80 13.88 -8.92
N ASN A 67 11.72 13.27 -8.47
CA ASN A 67 10.62 14.01 -7.84
C ASN A 67 10.97 14.55 -6.45
N GLU A 68 11.85 13.88 -5.70
CA GLU A 68 12.38 14.38 -4.44
C GLU A 68 13.23 15.63 -4.68
N LYS A 69 14.12 15.60 -5.67
CA LYS A 69 15.00 16.71 -6.05
C LYS A 69 14.23 17.95 -6.46
N TYR A 70 13.12 17.80 -7.18
CA TYR A 70 12.28 18.92 -7.62
C TYR A 70 11.13 19.23 -6.65
N GLN A 71 11.09 18.60 -5.48
CA GLN A 71 10.07 18.81 -4.44
C GLN A 71 8.64 18.57 -4.95
N ASN A 72 8.47 17.63 -5.89
CA ASN A 72 7.17 17.32 -6.46
C ASN A 72 6.26 16.65 -5.43
N ARG A 73 4.99 17.04 -5.45
CA ARG A 73 3.96 16.56 -4.53
C ARG A 73 3.10 15.48 -5.17
N ILE A 74 2.20 14.90 -4.39
CA ILE A 74 1.20 13.97 -4.88
C ILE A 74 0.44 14.58 -6.07
N TYR A 75 0.31 13.80 -7.13
CA TYR A 75 -0.31 14.22 -8.38
C TYR A 75 -1.79 14.59 -8.16
N PRO A 76 -2.29 15.67 -8.80
CA PRO A 76 -3.65 16.17 -8.56
C PRO A 76 -4.74 15.12 -8.71
N GLU A 77 -4.71 14.30 -9.77
CA GLU A 77 -5.71 13.26 -10.04
C GLU A 77 -5.73 12.19 -8.95
N VAL A 78 -4.59 11.88 -8.35
CA VAL A 78 -4.53 10.96 -7.18
C VAL A 78 -5.25 11.56 -5.99
N LYS A 79 -5.06 12.86 -5.74
CA LYS A 79 -5.74 13.56 -4.65
C LYS A 79 -7.26 13.58 -4.84
N GLU A 80 -7.73 13.78 -6.08
CA GLU A 80 -9.16 13.75 -6.39
C GLU A 80 -9.74 12.36 -6.17
N ILE A 81 -9.11 11.29 -6.68
CA ILE A 81 -9.56 9.90 -6.44
C ILE A 81 -9.64 9.57 -4.94
N LEU A 82 -8.62 9.96 -4.16
CA LEU A 82 -8.64 9.72 -2.72
C LEU A 82 -9.80 10.46 -2.03
N LYS A 83 -10.09 11.71 -2.43
CA LYS A 83 -11.24 12.48 -1.92
C LYS A 83 -12.58 11.85 -2.30
N GLU A 84 -12.77 11.50 -3.55
CA GLU A 84 -14.00 10.86 -4.06
C GLU A 84 -14.29 9.54 -3.34
N ASN A 85 -13.25 8.82 -2.97
CA ASN A 85 -13.36 7.57 -2.21
C ASN A 85 -13.33 7.75 -0.68
N HIS A 86 -13.40 8.99 -0.20
CA HIS A 86 -13.39 9.34 1.24
C HIS A 86 -12.17 8.77 2.00
N ILE A 87 -11.01 8.73 1.34
CA ILE A 87 -9.74 8.26 1.91
C ILE A 87 -8.97 9.47 2.42
N PRO A 88 -8.72 9.58 3.73
CA PRO A 88 -7.90 10.65 4.29
C PRO A 88 -6.46 10.55 3.78
N PHE A 89 -5.87 11.68 3.41
CA PHE A 89 -4.48 11.76 3.01
C PHE A 89 -3.83 13.06 3.48
N THR A 90 -2.51 13.08 3.53
CA THR A 90 -1.70 14.29 3.72
C THR A 90 -0.92 14.59 2.45
N ASP A 91 -1.01 15.84 1.99
CA ASP A 91 -0.23 16.28 0.83
C ASP A 91 1.23 16.46 1.26
N ARG A 92 2.12 15.70 0.64
CA ARG A 92 3.54 15.66 0.95
C ARG A 92 4.40 15.62 -0.31
N VAL A 93 5.67 15.94 -0.12
CA VAL A 93 6.69 15.82 -1.17
C VAL A 93 7.08 14.35 -1.34
N SER A 94 7.41 13.96 -2.58
CA SER A 94 8.04 12.67 -2.90
C SER A 94 9.34 12.49 -2.12
N LYS A 95 9.64 11.26 -1.75
CA LYS A 95 10.94 10.88 -1.18
C LYS A 95 11.48 9.64 -1.87
N GLN A 96 12.80 9.59 -2.07
CA GLN A 96 13.46 8.42 -2.63
C GLN A 96 13.65 7.33 -1.56
N MET A 97 13.47 6.07 -1.95
CA MET A 97 13.87 4.91 -1.15
C MET A 97 15.39 4.89 -0.96
N ARG A 98 15.82 4.59 0.26
CA ARG A 98 17.23 4.40 0.60
C ARG A 98 17.51 2.93 0.91
N LYS A 99 18.79 2.54 0.82
CA LYS A 99 19.20 1.15 1.10
C LYS A 99 18.82 0.73 2.54
N GLU A 100 18.89 1.66 3.47
CA GLU A 100 18.59 1.46 4.89
C GLU A 100 17.13 1.13 5.16
N ASP A 101 16.22 1.53 4.26
CA ASP A 101 14.78 1.21 4.36
C ASP A 101 14.55 -0.31 4.34
N TYR A 102 15.43 -1.07 3.67
CA TYR A 102 15.36 -2.53 3.66
C TYR A 102 15.30 -3.12 5.08
N HIS A 103 16.08 -2.59 6.01
CA HIS A 103 16.11 -3.09 7.37
C HIS A 103 15.00 -2.54 8.27
N GLN A 104 14.27 -1.53 7.81
CA GLN A 104 13.24 -0.88 8.58
C GLN A 104 11.84 -1.45 8.34
N PHE A 105 11.60 -2.05 7.16
CA PHE A 105 10.30 -2.52 6.74
C PHE A 105 10.23 -4.05 6.65
N ASP A 106 9.06 -4.62 6.96
CA ASP A 106 8.78 -6.06 6.87
C ASP A 106 8.32 -6.47 5.47
N TYR A 107 7.64 -5.55 4.77
CA TYR A 107 7.17 -5.71 3.39
C TYR A 107 7.57 -4.50 2.57
N ILE A 108 8.19 -4.71 1.42
CA ILE A 108 8.55 -3.68 0.44
C ILE A 108 7.85 -4.02 -0.86
N LEU A 109 6.91 -3.17 -1.29
CA LEU A 109 5.96 -3.50 -2.34
C LEU A 109 6.12 -2.58 -3.56
N GLY A 110 6.63 -3.14 -4.66
CA GLY A 110 6.62 -2.50 -5.97
C GLY A 110 5.24 -2.59 -6.64
N MET A 111 5.01 -1.76 -7.63
CA MET A 111 3.77 -1.75 -8.41
C MET A 111 3.87 -2.63 -9.67
N ASP A 112 5.07 -2.78 -10.20
CA ASP A 112 5.39 -3.52 -11.41
C ASP A 112 6.77 -4.19 -11.30
N GLU A 113 7.10 -5.04 -12.27
CA GLU A 113 8.39 -5.72 -12.31
C GLU A 113 9.57 -4.76 -12.45
N GLN A 114 9.38 -3.59 -13.09
CA GLN A 114 10.46 -2.61 -13.18
C GLN A 114 10.76 -2.03 -11.80
N ASN A 115 9.74 -1.73 -11.01
CA ASN A 115 9.94 -1.28 -9.63
C ASN A 115 10.68 -2.32 -8.79
N ILE A 116 10.39 -3.62 -8.97
CA ILE A 116 11.12 -4.70 -8.28
C ILE A 116 12.60 -4.69 -8.66
N ARG A 117 12.93 -4.60 -9.95
CA ARG A 117 14.33 -4.52 -10.41
C ARG A 117 15.06 -3.31 -9.82
N ASP A 118 14.40 -2.15 -9.80
CA ASP A 118 14.97 -0.91 -9.28
C ASP A 118 15.17 -0.98 -7.76
N ILE A 119 14.21 -1.55 -7.02
CA ILE A 119 14.33 -1.80 -5.58
C ILE A 119 15.54 -2.71 -5.31
N LEU A 120 15.67 -3.84 -6.01
CA LEU A 120 16.79 -4.77 -5.85
C LEU A 120 18.13 -4.11 -6.20
N HIS A 121 18.16 -3.20 -7.17
CA HIS A 121 19.36 -2.43 -7.47
C HIS A 121 19.75 -1.49 -6.31
N ILE A 122 18.80 -0.85 -5.66
CA ILE A 122 19.03 0.04 -4.51
C ILE A 122 19.55 -0.75 -3.29
N ILE A 123 18.89 -1.86 -2.96
CA ILE A 123 19.23 -2.63 -1.74
C ILE A 123 20.38 -3.61 -1.94
N GLY A 124 20.67 -4.02 -3.18
CA GLY A 124 21.70 -4.97 -3.56
C GLY A 124 21.22 -6.43 -3.55
N SER A 125 20.49 -6.87 -2.53
CA SER A 125 19.92 -8.23 -2.46
C SER A 125 18.76 -8.30 -1.48
N ASP A 126 17.81 -9.19 -1.73
CA ASP A 126 16.64 -9.45 -0.88
C ASP A 126 16.80 -10.79 -0.12
N LEU A 127 17.73 -10.82 0.84
CA LEU A 127 18.04 -12.03 1.62
C LEU A 127 16.90 -12.46 2.54
N GLU A 128 16.04 -11.54 2.93
CA GLU A 128 14.89 -11.79 3.83
C GLU A 128 13.59 -12.08 3.05
N HIS A 129 13.64 -12.08 1.71
CA HIS A 129 12.48 -12.35 0.84
C HIS A 129 11.25 -11.50 1.18
N LYS A 130 11.42 -10.18 1.26
CA LYS A 130 10.35 -9.24 1.63
C LYS A 130 9.99 -8.21 0.57
N VAL A 131 10.56 -8.37 -0.64
CA VAL A 131 10.26 -7.53 -1.80
C VAL A 131 9.30 -8.27 -2.73
N TYR A 132 8.12 -7.68 -2.97
CA TYR A 132 7.03 -8.25 -3.77
C TYR A 132 6.38 -7.18 -4.64
N ARG A 133 5.65 -7.58 -5.69
CA ARG A 133 4.65 -6.68 -6.28
C ARG A 133 3.37 -6.71 -5.44
N LEU A 134 2.67 -5.61 -5.36
CA LEU A 134 1.44 -5.53 -4.56
C LEU A 134 0.40 -6.60 -4.98
N LEU A 135 0.23 -6.87 -6.27
CA LEU A 135 -0.72 -7.86 -6.76
C LEU A 135 -0.22 -9.32 -6.66
N ASP A 136 0.99 -9.58 -6.17
CA ASP A 136 1.46 -10.96 -5.91
C ASP A 136 0.67 -11.62 -4.75
N PHE A 137 -0.02 -10.84 -3.93
CA PHE A 137 -0.91 -11.31 -2.86
C PHE A 137 -2.33 -11.67 -3.35
N THR A 138 -2.60 -11.55 -4.64
CA THR A 138 -3.91 -11.80 -5.26
C THR A 138 -3.94 -13.12 -6.02
N GLU A 139 -5.13 -13.56 -6.41
CA GLU A 139 -5.33 -14.76 -7.24
C GLU A 139 -4.85 -14.60 -8.70
N LYS A 140 -4.54 -13.36 -9.11
CA LYS A 140 -4.06 -13.02 -10.46
C LYS A 140 -2.85 -12.08 -10.37
N PRO A 141 -1.67 -12.60 -10.02
CA PRO A 141 -0.45 -11.80 -9.96
C PRO A 141 -0.15 -11.11 -11.30
N ARG A 142 0.04 -9.80 -11.28
CA ARG A 142 0.37 -8.98 -12.44
C ARG A 142 0.89 -7.62 -12.02
N ASP A 143 1.35 -6.85 -12.97
CA ASP A 143 1.74 -5.47 -12.75
C ASP A 143 0.52 -4.54 -12.60
N ILE A 144 0.66 -3.51 -11.79
CA ILE A 144 -0.24 -2.36 -11.75
C ILE A 144 0.26 -1.34 -12.76
N ILE A 145 -0.54 -1.12 -13.80
CA ILE A 145 -0.18 -0.20 -14.90
C ILE A 145 0.04 1.21 -14.36
N ASP A 146 1.09 1.87 -14.87
CA ASP A 146 1.36 3.27 -14.52
C ASP A 146 0.36 4.19 -15.23
N PRO A 147 -0.51 4.90 -14.48
CA PRO A 147 -1.54 5.74 -15.07
C PRO A 147 -0.96 6.96 -15.78
N TRP A 148 0.28 7.32 -15.51
CA TRP A 148 0.99 8.41 -16.17
C TRP A 148 1.07 8.22 -17.70
N TYR A 149 1.23 6.96 -18.15
CA TYR A 149 1.34 6.66 -19.58
C TYR A 149 0.01 6.41 -20.27
N TYR A 150 -1.02 6.00 -19.53
CA TYR A 150 -2.28 5.51 -20.11
C TYR A 150 -3.51 6.30 -19.65
N GLY A 151 -3.37 7.25 -18.71
CA GLY A 151 -4.43 8.14 -18.26
C GLY A 151 -5.56 7.48 -17.47
N ASN A 152 -5.45 6.19 -17.13
CA ASN A 152 -6.51 5.47 -16.42
C ASN A 152 -6.19 5.33 -14.91
N PHE A 153 -6.39 6.42 -14.19
CA PHE A 153 -6.17 6.47 -12.73
C PHE A 153 -7.19 5.65 -11.94
N ASP A 154 -8.43 5.54 -12.42
CA ASP A 154 -9.48 4.75 -11.75
C ASP A 154 -9.14 3.26 -11.75
N ALA A 155 -8.73 2.70 -12.89
CA ALA A 155 -8.29 1.31 -12.95
C ALA A 155 -7.08 1.05 -12.06
N THR A 156 -6.13 1.98 -12.00
CA THR A 156 -4.98 1.89 -11.09
C THR A 156 -5.43 1.90 -9.63
N TYR A 157 -6.41 2.74 -9.27
CA TYR A 157 -6.97 2.78 -7.92
C TYR A 157 -7.64 1.45 -7.54
N GLU A 158 -8.47 0.89 -8.42
CA GLU A 158 -9.14 -0.40 -8.14
C GLU A 158 -8.12 -1.54 -7.96
N ASP A 159 -7.07 -1.60 -8.77
CA ASP A 159 -5.99 -2.56 -8.61
C ASP A 159 -5.24 -2.40 -7.28
N ILE A 160 -4.90 -1.17 -6.91
CA ILE A 160 -4.23 -0.85 -5.65
C ILE A 160 -5.12 -1.22 -4.46
N LYS A 161 -6.40 -0.86 -4.50
CA LYS A 161 -7.36 -1.18 -3.45
C LYS A 161 -7.48 -2.68 -3.25
N TYR A 162 -7.66 -3.44 -4.34
CA TYR A 162 -7.73 -4.89 -4.28
C TYR A 162 -6.45 -5.50 -3.72
N GLY A 163 -5.27 -5.07 -4.20
CA GLY A 163 -3.98 -5.52 -3.69
C GLY A 163 -3.78 -5.22 -2.20
N CYS A 164 -4.15 -4.02 -1.74
CA CYS A 164 -4.07 -3.64 -0.32
C CYS A 164 -4.98 -4.49 0.57
N GLU A 165 -6.21 -4.78 0.13
CA GLU A 165 -7.14 -5.64 0.87
C GLU A 165 -6.57 -7.06 1.01
N LYS A 166 -6.04 -7.64 -0.08
CA LYS A 166 -5.44 -8.99 -0.08
C LYS A 166 -4.15 -9.07 0.74
N LEU A 167 -3.29 -8.06 0.64
CA LEU A 167 -2.11 -7.96 1.49
C LEU A 167 -2.50 -7.93 2.97
N LEU A 168 -3.50 -7.13 3.34
CA LEU A 168 -3.95 -7.04 4.73
C LEU A 168 -4.47 -8.40 5.21
N ASP A 169 -5.29 -9.08 4.42
CA ASP A 169 -5.80 -10.42 4.75
C ASP A 169 -4.65 -11.43 4.90
N PHE A 170 -3.64 -11.41 4.01
CA PHE A 170 -2.45 -12.25 4.10
C PHE A 170 -1.69 -12.02 5.41
N VAL A 171 -1.40 -10.74 5.75
CA VAL A 171 -0.69 -10.37 6.97
C VAL A 171 -1.45 -10.81 8.22
N LEU A 172 -2.77 -10.65 8.25
CA LEU A 172 -3.60 -11.04 9.38
C LEU A 172 -3.66 -12.55 9.55
N ASN A 173 -3.73 -13.31 8.46
CA ASN A 173 -3.74 -14.77 8.49
C ASN A 173 -2.40 -15.37 8.93
N SER A 174 -1.28 -14.76 8.53
CA SER A 174 0.06 -15.22 8.90
C SER A 174 0.42 -14.98 10.37
N ARG A 175 -0.35 -14.17 11.09
CA ARG A 175 -0.11 -13.80 12.50
C ARG A 175 -1.19 -14.33 13.48
N GLN A 176 -2.11 -15.18 13.01
CA GLN A 176 -3.07 -15.93 13.83
C GLN A 176 -2.45 -17.22 14.35
#